data_11cc88678ac0d5baa5a646ada4d66f80
#
_entry.id   11cc88678ac0d5baa5a646ada4d66f80
#
_cell.length_a   1.000
_cell.length_b   1.000
_cell.length_c   1.000
_cell.angle_alpha   90.00
_cell.angle_beta   90.00
_cell.angle_gamma   90.00
#
_symmetry.space_group_name_H-M   'P 1'
#
loop_
_entity.id
_entity.type
_entity.pdbx_description
1 polymer ?
#
loop_
_entity_poly.entity_id
_entity_poly.type
_entity_poly.pdbx_seq_one_letter_code
_entity_poly.pdbx_strand_id
1 'polypeptide(L)'
;ICFNRKIKEFYFIRQFRPNYFFNNTKTYPLEIVAGGIKKKETSRQAVLREIHEELGVQALSVKKIDSLIIAPDCLEEITDIYLAEVPVIKKFKIINTEEGEYIDILPLKKKDILKLIDSKKTQNIVTKFALLKIRELKL
;
A
#
# COMPACT_ATOMS: atom_id res chain seq x y z
N ILE A 1 1.44 1.09 -5.19
CA ILE A 1 1.49 -0.35 -5.54
C ILE A 1 2.97 -0.70 -5.73
N CYS A 2 3.53 -1.46 -4.79
CA CYS A 2 4.94 -1.87 -4.80
C CYS A 2 5.08 -3.27 -5.41
N PHE A 3 6.00 -3.46 -6.35
CA PHE A 3 6.23 -4.75 -7.00
C PHE A 3 7.70 -4.97 -7.31
N ASN A 4 8.09 -6.24 -7.39
CA ASN A 4 9.39 -6.66 -7.91
C ASN A 4 9.21 -7.42 -9.22
N ARG A 5 9.76 -6.86 -10.30
CA ARG A 5 9.62 -7.39 -11.65
C ARG A 5 10.30 -8.76 -11.80
N LYS A 6 11.47 -8.94 -11.19
CA LYS A 6 12.30 -10.15 -11.36
C LYS A 6 11.62 -11.40 -10.81
N ILE A 7 11.03 -11.30 -9.61
CA ILE A 7 10.37 -12.44 -8.95
C ILE A 7 8.84 -12.40 -9.08
N LYS A 8 8.30 -11.37 -9.75
CA LYS A 8 6.86 -11.16 -10.01
C LYS A 8 6.02 -11.17 -8.72
N GLU A 9 6.48 -10.46 -7.71
CA GLU A 9 5.79 -10.28 -6.43
C GLU A 9 5.37 -8.85 -6.21
N PHE A 10 4.19 -8.68 -5.61
CA PHE A 10 3.66 -7.43 -5.12
C PHE A 10 3.75 -7.43 -3.60
N TYR A 11 4.11 -6.29 -3.01
CA TYR A 11 4.25 -6.16 -1.57
C TYR A 11 3.09 -5.35 -1.00
N PHE A 12 2.39 -5.98 -0.08
CA PHE A 12 1.33 -5.39 0.74
C PHE A 12 1.81 -5.33 2.18
N ILE A 13 1.07 -4.58 3.00
CA ILE A 13 1.34 -4.45 4.42
C ILE A 13 0.12 -4.82 5.24
N ARG A 14 0.35 -5.12 6.52
CA ARG A 14 -0.65 -5.14 7.57
C ARG A 14 -0.12 -4.37 8.76
N GLN A 15 -0.94 -3.47 9.27
CA GLN A 15 -0.66 -2.72 10.48
C GLN A 15 -1.94 -2.56 11.30
N PHE A 16 -1.80 -2.25 12.57
CA PHE A 16 -2.94 -2.03 13.46
C PHE A 16 -3.69 -0.77 13.05
N ARG A 17 -5.03 -0.88 12.94
CA ARG A 17 -5.91 0.24 12.63
C ARG A 17 -7.02 0.32 13.69
N PRO A 18 -6.96 1.27 14.64
CA PRO A 18 -7.95 1.39 15.73
C PRO A 18 -9.40 1.44 15.24
N ASN A 19 -9.66 2.16 14.15
CA ASN A 19 -11.00 2.31 13.59
C ASN A 19 -11.64 0.98 13.15
N TYR A 20 -10.85 0.00 12.76
CA TYR A 20 -11.34 -1.34 12.45
C TYR A 20 -11.73 -2.11 13.71
N PHE A 21 -11.05 -1.89 14.82
CA PHE A 21 -11.39 -2.49 16.11
C PHE A 21 -12.78 -2.05 16.58
N PHE A 22 -13.05 -0.74 16.56
CA PHE A 22 -14.34 -0.19 16.99
C PHE A 22 -15.53 -0.63 16.13
N ASN A 23 -15.27 -1.03 14.89
CA ASN A 23 -16.29 -1.52 13.95
C ASN A 23 -16.39 -3.06 13.90
N ASN A 24 -15.84 -3.77 14.90
CA ASN A 24 -15.82 -5.25 14.95
C ASN A 24 -15.28 -5.90 13.69
N THR A 25 -14.33 -5.26 13.02
CA THR A 25 -13.65 -5.77 11.83
C THR A 25 -12.22 -6.23 12.17
N LYS A 26 -11.51 -6.77 11.21
CA LYS A 26 -10.13 -7.18 11.44
C LYS A 26 -9.24 -5.97 11.70
N THR A 27 -8.61 -5.91 12.87
CA THR A 27 -7.74 -4.81 13.32
C THR A 27 -6.46 -4.66 12.52
N TYR A 28 -6.08 -5.67 11.74
CA TYR A 28 -4.91 -5.70 10.85
C TYR A 28 -5.37 -5.91 9.40
N PRO A 29 -5.94 -4.88 8.74
CA PRO A 29 -6.37 -4.99 7.35
C PRO A 29 -5.17 -5.21 6.41
N LEU A 30 -5.45 -5.79 5.24
CA LEU A 30 -4.48 -5.79 4.13
C LEU A 30 -4.52 -4.43 3.46
N GLU A 31 -3.35 -3.81 3.34
CA GLU A 31 -3.21 -2.48 2.74
C GLU A 31 -2.04 -2.44 1.74
N ILE A 32 -2.10 -1.51 0.81
CA ILE A 32 -0.90 -1.09 0.07
C ILE A 32 -0.11 -0.10 0.92
N VAL A 33 1.18 0.07 0.66
CA VAL A 33 2.01 1.14 1.22
C VAL A 33 1.35 2.49 0.96
N ALA A 34 1.10 3.28 2.01
CA ALA A 34 0.41 4.56 1.90
C ALA A 34 0.67 5.45 3.13
N GLY A 35 0.81 6.74 2.89
CA GLY A 35 0.91 7.74 3.97
C GLY A 35 0.63 9.15 3.49
N GLY A 36 0.58 10.08 4.42
CA GLY A 36 0.29 11.48 4.17
C GLY A 36 1.47 12.24 3.56
N ILE A 37 1.15 13.25 2.76
CA ILE A 37 2.15 14.20 2.23
C ILE A 37 2.48 15.21 3.33
N LYS A 38 3.74 15.27 3.75
CA LYS A 38 4.22 16.20 4.79
C LYS A 38 4.34 17.63 4.21
N LYS A 39 4.36 18.63 5.09
CA LYS A 39 4.54 20.05 4.68
C LYS A 39 5.81 20.21 3.84
N LYS A 40 5.69 20.87 2.69
CA LYS A 40 6.76 21.06 1.70
C LYS A 40 7.23 19.80 0.97
N GLU A 41 6.54 18.66 1.12
CA GLU A 41 6.82 17.42 0.41
C GLU A 41 5.94 17.34 -0.85
N THR A 42 6.48 16.83 -1.95
CA THR A 42 5.69 16.47 -3.12
C THR A 42 5.13 15.07 -2.96
N SER A 43 4.03 14.73 -3.66
CA SER A 43 3.47 13.37 -3.59
C SER A 43 4.48 12.29 -4.01
N ARG A 44 5.39 12.61 -4.95
CA ARG A 44 6.48 11.72 -5.34
C ARG A 44 7.52 11.50 -4.23
N GLN A 45 7.84 12.53 -3.47
CA GLN A 45 8.74 12.42 -2.31
C GLN A 45 8.08 11.61 -1.19
N ALA A 46 6.78 11.86 -0.92
CA ALA A 46 6.02 11.11 0.07
C ALA A 46 6.03 9.60 -0.24
N VAL A 47 5.72 9.19 -1.46
CA VAL A 47 5.73 7.76 -1.80
C VAL A 47 7.11 7.11 -1.66
N LEU A 48 8.20 7.83 -1.95
CA LEU A 48 9.55 7.31 -1.76
C LEU A 48 9.90 7.14 -0.28
N ARG A 49 9.49 8.09 0.56
CA ARG A 49 9.65 8.03 2.02
C ARG A 49 8.84 6.88 2.61
N GLU A 50 7.54 6.78 2.29
CA GLU A 50 6.67 5.71 2.80
C GLU A 50 7.16 4.31 2.40
N ILE A 51 7.66 4.13 1.17
CA ILE A 51 8.28 2.85 0.76
C ILE A 51 9.49 2.53 1.63
N HIS A 52 10.29 3.53 1.98
CA HIS A 52 11.43 3.32 2.87
C HIS A 52 10.99 3.01 4.30
N GLU A 53 10.04 3.76 4.84
CA GLU A 53 9.54 3.59 6.21
C GLU A 53 8.81 2.26 6.40
N GLU A 54 7.92 1.87 5.47
CA GLU A 54 7.07 0.68 5.62
C GLU A 54 7.68 -0.62 5.04
N LEU A 55 8.53 -0.53 4.02
CA LEU A 55 9.16 -1.71 3.40
C LEU A 55 10.66 -1.85 3.70
N GLY A 56 11.30 -0.83 4.28
CA GLY A 56 12.72 -0.83 4.61
C GLY A 56 13.64 -0.85 3.39
N VAL A 57 13.17 -0.42 2.22
CA VAL A 57 13.94 -0.43 0.96
C VAL A 57 13.80 0.88 0.20
N GLN A 58 14.76 1.15 -0.69
CA GLN A 58 14.68 2.23 -1.66
C GLN A 58 13.95 1.76 -2.91
N ALA A 59 12.99 2.53 -3.43
CA ALA A 59 12.36 2.23 -4.70
C ALA A 59 13.36 2.38 -5.87
N LEU A 60 13.31 1.45 -6.81
CA LEU A 60 14.11 1.50 -8.06
C LEU A 60 13.51 2.50 -9.05
N SER A 61 12.19 2.55 -9.11
CA SER A 61 11.45 3.53 -9.90
C SER A 61 10.05 3.76 -9.33
N VAL A 62 9.48 4.95 -9.56
CA VAL A 62 8.09 5.27 -9.22
C VAL A 62 7.44 6.03 -10.37
N LYS A 63 6.19 5.67 -10.69
CA LYS A 63 5.36 6.30 -11.71
C LYS A 63 3.96 6.53 -11.15
N LYS A 64 3.47 7.78 -11.20
CA LYS A 64 2.07 8.07 -10.89
C LYS A 64 1.18 7.45 -11.95
N ILE A 65 0.16 6.71 -11.54
CA ILE A 65 -0.76 5.99 -12.43
C ILE A 65 -2.20 6.46 -12.31
N ASP A 66 -2.56 7.10 -11.19
CA ASP A 66 -3.92 7.62 -10.99
C ASP A 66 -3.95 8.66 -9.86
N SER A 67 -5.11 9.33 -9.71
CA SER A 67 -5.47 10.18 -8.57
C SER A 67 -6.95 9.94 -8.24
N LEU A 68 -7.26 9.74 -6.96
CA LEU A 68 -8.58 9.41 -6.48
C LEU A 68 -9.08 10.47 -5.49
N ILE A 69 -10.35 10.83 -5.60
CA ILE A 69 -11.09 11.54 -4.55
C ILE A 69 -11.86 10.46 -3.77
N ILE A 70 -11.56 10.29 -2.48
CA ILE A 70 -12.07 9.16 -1.70
C ILE A 70 -13.47 9.42 -1.15
N ALA A 71 -13.70 10.62 -0.62
CA ALA A 71 -14.96 10.98 0.04
C ALA A 71 -15.33 12.45 -0.26
N PRO A 72 -15.80 12.76 -1.48
CA PRO A 72 -16.00 14.15 -1.94
C PRO A 72 -17.00 14.95 -1.09
N ASP A 73 -17.89 14.26 -0.39
CA ASP A 73 -18.92 14.90 0.45
C ASP A 73 -18.37 15.35 1.82
N CYS A 74 -17.23 14.78 2.27
CA CYS A 74 -16.75 14.96 3.64
C CYS A 74 -15.29 15.39 3.72
N LEU A 75 -14.46 15.08 2.72
CA LEU A 75 -13.02 15.29 2.75
C LEU A 75 -12.52 15.88 1.45
N GLU A 76 -11.69 16.92 1.54
CA GLU A 76 -10.91 17.46 0.42
C GLU A 76 -9.62 16.64 0.19
N GLU A 77 -9.71 15.33 0.28
CA GLU A 77 -8.56 14.44 0.17
C GLU A 77 -8.42 13.92 -1.26
N ILE A 78 -7.24 14.12 -1.83
CA ILE A 78 -6.83 13.52 -3.09
C ILE A 78 -5.73 12.50 -2.79
N THR A 79 -5.99 11.24 -3.14
CA THR A 79 -5.03 10.15 -3.00
C THR A 79 -4.35 9.87 -4.34
N ASP A 80 -3.07 10.17 -4.44
CA ASP A 80 -2.24 9.88 -5.60
C ASP A 80 -1.78 8.42 -5.58
N ILE A 81 -2.04 7.69 -6.65
CA ILE A 81 -1.67 6.28 -6.80
C ILE A 81 -0.40 6.15 -7.65
N TYR A 82 0.59 5.49 -7.08
CA TYR A 82 1.87 5.21 -7.73
C TYR A 82 2.08 3.72 -7.95
N LEU A 83 2.70 3.38 -9.07
CA LEU A 83 3.33 2.09 -9.30
C LEU A 83 4.81 2.23 -9.02
N ALA A 84 5.33 1.43 -8.09
CA ALA A 84 6.72 1.48 -7.65
C ALA A 84 7.40 0.13 -7.88
N GLU A 85 8.51 0.13 -8.60
CA GLU A 85 9.39 -1.03 -8.67
C GLU A 85 10.34 -1.00 -7.48
N VAL A 86 10.41 -2.09 -6.72
CA VAL A 86 11.25 -2.22 -5.54
C VAL A 86 12.16 -3.44 -5.63
N PRO A 87 13.32 -3.46 -4.92
CA PRO A 87 14.15 -4.65 -4.85
C PRO A 87 13.43 -5.80 -4.17
N VAL A 88 14.03 -6.99 -4.18
CA VAL A 88 13.52 -8.14 -3.42
C VAL A 88 13.61 -7.83 -1.93
N ILE A 89 12.47 -7.91 -1.24
CA ILE A 89 12.39 -7.70 0.21
C ILE A 89 12.68 -9.01 0.92
N LYS A 90 13.59 -8.96 1.89
CA LYS A 90 14.01 -10.13 2.69
C LYS A 90 13.50 -10.07 4.14
N LYS A 91 13.19 -8.88 4.66
CA LYS A 91 12.60 -8.68 5.99
C LYS A 91 11.10 -8.43 5.82
N PHE A 92 10.29 -9.22 6.49
CA PHE A 92 8.82 -9.15 6.39
C PHE A 92 8.16 -8.52 7.62
N LYS A 93 8.95 -7.92 8.51
CA LYS A 93 8.48 -7.15 9.66
C LYS A 93 9.30 -5.88 9.81
N ILE A 94 8.63 -4.77 9.93
CA ILE A 94 9.22 -3.47 10.21
C ILE A 94 8.64 -2.96 11.52
N ILE A 95 9.49 -2.37 12.33
CA ILE A 95 9.09 -1.62 13.52
C ILE A 95 9.48 -0.18 13.25
N ASN A 96 8.49 0.67 13.03
CA ASN A 96 8.70 2.11 12.98
C ASN A 96 8.69 2.63 14.42
N THR A 97 9.88 2.83 14.99
CA THR A 97 10.03 3.24 16.40
C THR A 97 9.62 4.70 16.63
N GLU A 98 9.65 5.54 15.61
CA GLU A 98 9.27 6.96 15.73
C GLU A 98 7.75 7.12 15.83
N GLU A 99 6.99 6.28 15.12
CA GLU A 99 5.52 6.29 15.12
C GLU A 99 4.92 5.16 15.98
N GLY A 100 5.74 4.27 16.53
CA GLY A 100 5.30 3.14 17.36
C GLY A 100 4.53 2.08 16.57
N GLU A 101 4.71 2.03 15.25
CA GLU A 101 3.99 1.13 14.36
C GLU A 101 4.72 -0.19 14.13
N TYR A 102 3.93 -1.27 14.12
CA TYR A 102 4.38 -2.60 13.73
C TYR A 102 3.77 -2.97 12.39
N ILE A 103 4.61 -3.21 11.39
CA ILE A 103 4.19 -3.49 10.03
C ILE A 103 4.64 -4.89 9.62
N ASP A 104 3.68 -5.74 9.27
CA ASP A 104 3.93 -7.02 8.60
C ASP A 104 3.90 -6.81 7.08
N ILE A 105 4.96 -7.20 6.38
CA ILE A 105 5.05 -7.13 4.91
C ILE A 105 4.60 -8.48 4.33
N LEU A 106 3.66 -8.43 3.38
CA LEU A 106 3.12 -9.62 2.72
C LEU A 106 3.45 -9.61 1.22
N PRO A 107 4.38 -10.48 0.79
CA PRO A 107 4.59 -10.73 -0.63
C PRO A 107 3.46 -11.57 -1.20
N LEU A 108 2.85 -11.13 -2.31
CA LEU A 108 1.77 -11.82 -2.99
C LEU A 108 2.06 -11.96 -4.48
N LYS A 109 1.80 -13.13 -5.04
CA LYS A 109 1.79 -13.34 -6.49
C LYS A 109 0.49 -12.82 -7.10
N LYS A 110 0.53 -12.40 -8.36
CA LYS A 110 -0.65 -11.89 -9.07
C LYS A 110 -1.85 -12.86 -8.98
N LYS A 111 -1.64 -14.17 -9.12
CA LYS A 111 -2.70 -15.19 -8.99
C LYS A 111 -3.44 -15.18 -7.65
N ASP A 112 -2.72 -14.85 -6.56
CA ASP A 112 -3.32 -14.80 -5.21
C ASP A 112 -4.03 -13.45 -4.99
N ILE A 113 -3.51 -12.38 -5.57
CA ILE A 113 -4.17 -11.06 -5.61
C ILE A 113 -5.53 -11.16 -6.32
N LEU A 114 -5.61 -11.86 -7.45
CA LEU A 114 -6.87 -12.04 -8.18
C LEU A 114 -7.95 -12.71 -7.33
N LYS A 115 -7.59 -13.66 -6.45
CA LYS A 115 -8.53 -14.27 -5.50
C LYS A 115 -9.01 -13.29 -4.41
N LEU A 116 -8.22 -12.26 -4.09
CA LEU A 116 -8.59 -11.26 -3.10
C LEU A 116 -9.59 -10.23 -3.62
N ILE A 117 -9.62 -9.98 -4.93
CA ILE A 117 -10.52 -9.00 -5.55
C ILE A 117 -11.98 -9.29 -5.20
N ASP A 118 -12.40 -10.55 -5.35
CA ASP A 118 -13.79 -10.98 -5.10
C ASP A 118 -14.05 -11.33 -3.63
N SER A 119 -13.01 -11.28 -2.80
CA SER A 119 -13.14 -11.60 -1.39
C SER A 119 -13.63 -10.40 -0.59
N LYS A 120 -14.44 -10.66 0.48
CA LYS A 120 -14.84 -9.65 1.45
C LYS A 120 -13.71 -9.30 2.45
N LYS A 121 -12.50 -9.83 2.25
CA LYS A 121 -11.39 -9.69 3.21
C LYS A 121 -10.71 -8.32 3.17
N THR A 122 -10.80 -7.62 2.05
CA THR A 122 -10.22 -6.29 1.87
C THR A 122 -11.34 -5.26 1.88
N GLN A 123 -11.37 -4.40 2.89
CA GLN A 123 -12.40 -3.36 3.05
C GLN A 123 -11.88 -1.96 2.70
N ASN A 124 -10.56 -1.74 2.79
CA ASN A 124 -9.94 -0.48 2.42
C ASN A 124 -10.12 -0.22 0.92
N ILE A 125 -10.75 0.92 0.58
CA ILE A 125 -11.11 1.26 -0.80
C ILE A 125 -9.89 1.49 -1.69
N VAL A 126 -8.86 2.14 -1.17
CA VAL A 126 -7.61 2.42 -1.90
C VAL A 126 -6.90 1.11 -2.23
N THR A 127 -6.88 0.18 -1.27
CA THR A 127 -6.33 -1.17 -1.50
C THR A 127 -7.17 -1.96 -2.51
N LYS A 128 -8.50 -1.89 -2.46
CA LYS A 128 -9.36 -2.52 -3.49
C LYS A 128 -9.08 -1.97 -4.88
N PHE A 129 -8.96 -0.66 -4.99
CA PHE A 129 -8.58 -0.02 -6.25
C PHE A 129 -7.22 -0.53 -6.76
N ALA A 130 -6.23 -0.62 -5.87
CA ALA A 130 -4.91 -1.16 -6.23
C ALA A 130 -4.98 -2.61 -6.72
N LEU A 131 -5.78 -3.48 -6.08
CA LEU A 131 -5.98 -4.86 -6.53
C LEU A 131 -6.57 -4.91 -7.95
N LEU A 132 -7.56 -4.05 -8.27
CA LEU A 132 -8.15 -3.96 -9.60
C LEU A 132 -7.12 -3.47 -10.63
N LYS A 133 -6.32 -2.45 -10.29
CA LYS A 133 -5.23 -1.98 -11.17
C LYS A 133 -4.19 -3.06 -11.42
N ILE A 134 -3.80 -3.84 -10.42
CA ILE A 134 -2.86 -4.97 -10.59
C ILE A 134 -3.42 -6.02 -11.56
N ARG A 135 -4.72 -6.27 -11.58
CA ARG A 135 -5.36 -7.17 -12.56
C ARG A 135 -5.06 -6.73 -13.99
N GLU A 136 -5.12 -5.43 -14.26
CA GLU A 136 -4.92 -4.82 -15.57
C GLU A 136 -3.45 -4.73 -16.00
N LEU A 137 -2.52 -4.70 -15.03
CA LEU A 137 -1.10 -4.59 -15.33
C LEU A 137 -0.56 -5.83 -16.06
N LYS A 138 0.13 -5.60 -17.16
CA LYS A 138 0.88 -6.63 -17.91
C LYS A 138 2.31 -6.73 -17.34
N LEU A 139 2.41 -7.27 -16.11
CA LEU A 139 3.67 -7.43 -15.36
C LEU A 139 4.02 -8.90 -15.19
#